data_28f03062b74e8f1345303afca0be33bc
#
_entry.id   28f03062b74e8f1345303afca0be33bc
#
_cell.length_a   1.000
_cell.length_b   1.000
_cell.length_c   1.000
_cell.angle_alpha   90.00
_cell.angle_beta   90.00
_cell.angle_gamma   90.00
#
_symmetry.space_group_name_H-M   'P 1'
#
loop_
_entity.id
_entity.type
_entity.pdbx_description
1 polymer ?
#
loop_
_entity_poly.entity_id
_entity_poly.type
_entity_poly.pdbx_seq_one_letter_code
_entity_poly.pdbx_strand_id
1 'polypeptide(L)'
;MALEKLEKKFFGTNGARGITGEDMTPAFALGIAEAFGTMLGKGKTVGIGQDPRTSGPALDAAVRAGLTSCGCNVVDFGILPTPALQYLVLHHKLDGGVMITASHNPPEYNGIKIIEADGTEMGDERTIELEQIYIQGKAVIAGWDELGEAVEEPEAYKLYIDAIVSQFPEGIGDGIVVAVDPGNGAACKTTPEILRRLGCTVHTINAEFNGLFPNRLPEPSEEGLANLSSLVQATGAAFGVAHDGDADRAIFVDEKGTFMDGNITFALLASYFAEKSAGGEIVTPVSTSGIVEAVGKEFGCSTSYTVVGSIYVARTMRQEIAEGKNVVIGGEGNGGVIYPHHQFCRDGGMSAATMLGLSAVRKTPISELIAALPKFTMYQEKRKTSRAKEIVDHMREFFCDCPVDDRDGIRITKGGAWALIRPSGTEPLVRVYTESRDADEAKEMLDTILGEIAPYLS
;
A
#
# COMPACT_ATOMS: atom_id res chain seq x y z
N MET A 1 -30.90 9.41 22.17
CA MET A 1 -30.79 8.78 20.83
C MET A 1 -29.33 8.55 20.59
N ALA A 2 -28.86 7.29 20.66
CA ALA A 2 -27.50 6.95 20.22
C ALA A 2 -27.44 7.28 18.72
N LEU A 3 -26.49 8.12 18.32
CA LEU A 3 -26.15 8.31 16.91
C LEU A 3 -25.75 6.92 16.40
N GLU A 4 -26.56 6.33 15.51
CA GLU A 4 -26.10 5.17 14.73
C GLU A 4 -24.74 5.55 14.14
N LYS A 5 -23.72 4.76 14.47
CA LYS A 5 -22.39 4.97 13.95
C LYS A 5 -22.51 4.69 12.44
N LEU A 6 -22.52 5.75 11.63
CA LEU A 6 -22.56 5.64 10.18
C LEU A 6 -21.32 4.82 9.75
N GLU A 7 -21.55 3.71 9.07
CA GLU A 7 -20.50 2.84 8.54
C GLU A 7 -20.30 3.14 7.06
N LYS A 8 -19.07 2.95 6.57
CA LYS A 8 -18.75 3.02 5.15
C LYS A 8 -19.48 1.91 4.41
N LYS A 9 -20.04 2.22 3.24
CA LYS A 9 -20.85 1.29 2.46
C LYS A 9 -20.13 0.79 1.20
N PHE A 10 -19.39 1.66 0.53
CA PHE A 10 -18.72 1.39 -0.73
C PHE A 10 -17.19 1.38 -0.60
N PHE A 11 -16.66 2.25 0.26
CA PHE A 11 -15.23 2.37 0.45
C PHE A 11 -14.73 1.40 1.52
N GLY A 12 -13.76 0.57 1.13
CA GLY A 12 -12.96 -0.23 2.05
C GLY A 12 -11.89 0.61 2.77
N THR A 13 -10.79 -0.04 3.16
CA THR A 13 -9.64 0.65 3.79
C THR A 13 -8.90 1.54 2.77
N ASN A 14 -8.81 1.09 1.50
CA ASN A 14 -8.04 1.75 0.45
C ASN A 14 -8.90 1.92 -0.81
N GLY A 15 -9.91 2.78 -0.75
CA GLY A 15 -10.79 3.09 -1.88
C GLY A 15 -12.00 2.17 -2.03
N ALA A 16 -12.88 2.52 -2.97
CA ALA A 16 -13.99 1.70 -3.44
C ALA A 16 -13.53 0.83 -4.60
N ARG A 17 -13.81 -0.47 -4.56
CA ARG A 17 -13.42 -1.43 -5.61
C ARG A 17 -14.57 -2.36 -5.94
N GLY A 18 -14.65 -2.79 -7.20
CA GLY A 18 -15.67 -3.73 -7.64
C GLY A 18 -15.39 -4.29 -9.03
N ILE A 19 -16.19 -5.25 -9.46
CA ILE A 19 -16.14 -5.79 -10.82
C ILE A 19 -16.66 -4.73 -11.78
N THR A 20 -15.89 -4.46 -12.82
CA THR A 20 -16.26 -3.46 -13.84
C THR A 20 -17.52 -3.91 -14.59
N GLY A 21 -18.49 -3.01 -14.68
CA GLY A 21 -19.78 -3.27 -15.31
C GLY A 21 -20.85 -3.84 -14.37
N GLU A 22 -20.45 -4.27 -13.17
CA GLU A 22 -21.35 -4.69 -12.10
C GLU A 22 -21.39 -3.64 -10.99
N ASP A 23 -20.41 -3.64 -10.11
CA ASP A 23 -20.29 -2.71 -8.99
C ASP A 23 -19.58 -1.40 -9.41
N MET A 24 -18.49 -1.52 -10.17
CA MET A 24 -17.69 -0.39 -10.63
C MET A 24 -18.13 0.01 -12.04
N THR A 25 -19.07 0.94 -12.12
CA THR A 25 -19.62 1.45 -13.37
C THR A 25 -19.24 2.92 -13.60
N PRO A 26 -19.27 3.43 -14.85
CA PRO A 26 -19.11 4.87 -15.10
C PRO A 26 -20.12 5.74 -14.34
N ALA A 27 -21.37 5.25 -14.15
CA ALA A 27 -22.38 5.97 -13.37
C ALA A 27 -22.00 6.08 -11.88
N PHE A 28 -21.45 5.01 -11.29
CA PHE A 28 -20.93 5.06 -9.94
C PHE A 28 -19.74 6.03 -9.83
N ALA A 29 -18.78 5.95 -10.75
CA ALA A 29 -17.60 6.81 -10.80
C ALA A 29 -17.99 8.30 -10.94
N LEU A 30 -18.94 8.61 -11.81
CA LEU A 30 -19.51 9.96 -11.97
C LEU A 30 -20.08 10.47 -10.65
N GLY A 31 -20.95 9.70 -10.01
CA GLY A 31 -21.61 10.14 -8.77
C GLY A 31 -20.64 10.30 -7.58
N ILE A 32 -19.60 9.45 -7.47
CA ILE A 32 -18.54 9.63 -6.47
C ILE A 32 -17.73 10.89 -6.76
N ALA A 33 -17.41 11.17 -8.02
CA ALA A 33 -16.71 12.38 -8.42
C ALA A 33 -17.54 13.66 -8.18
N GLU A 34 -18.85 13.63 -8.45
CA GLU A 34 -19.77 14.72 -8.11
C GLU A 34 -19.85 14.94 -6.60
N ALA A 35 -19.91 13.86 -5.80
CA ALA A 35 -19.89 13.96 -4.35
C ALA A 35 -18.58 14.60 -3.85
N PHE A 36 -17.44 14.18 -4.39
CA PHE A 36 -16.14 14.76 -4.03
C PHE A 36 -16.00 16.21 -4.46
N GLY A 37 -16.40 16.53 -5.70
CA GLY A 37 -16.43 17.93 -6.18
C GLY A 37 -17.33 18.83 -5.34
N THR A 38 -18.46 18.30 -4.87
CA THR A 38 -19.36 19.01 -3.94
C THR A 38 -18.69 19.29 -2.60
N MET A 39 -17.95 18.35 -2.03
CA MET A 39 -17.19 18.54 -0.78
C MET A 39 -16.09 19.58 -0.92
N LEU A 40 -15.42 19.63 -2.05
CA LEU A 40 -14.35 20.59 -2.31
C LEU A 40 -14.89 22.00 -2.60
N GLY A 41 -15.97 22.08 -3.37
CA GLY A 41 -16.57 23.34 -3.85
C GLY A 41 -15.95 23.86 -5.16
N LYS A 42 -16.61 24.86 -5.75
CA LYS A 42 -16.22 25.46 -7.05
C LYS A 42 -14.82 26.07 -7.04
N GLY A 43 -14.17 26.04 -8.21
CA GLY A 43 -12.87 26.66 -8.45
C GLY A 43 -11.70 25.87 -7.85
N LYS A 44 -11.94 24.71 -7.25
CA LYS A 44 -10.92 23.81 -6.73
C LYS A 44 -10.32 22.97 -7.84
N THR A 45 -9.07 22.54 -7.69
CA THR A 45 -8.35 21.78 -8.72
C THR A 45 -8.01 20.39 -8.20
N VAL A 46 -8.38 19.37 -8.98
CA VAL A 46 -8.22 17.95 -8.64
C VAL A 46 -7.33 17.25 -9.65
N GLY A 47 -6.33 16.50 -9.16
CA GLY A 47 -5.51 15.64 -10.00
C GLY A 47 -6.20 14.30 -10.27
N ILE A 48 -6.15 13.81 -11.50
CA ILE A 48 -6.62 12.45 -11.85
C ILE A 48 -5.45 11.62 -12.34
N GLY A 49 -5.41 10.35 -11.92
CA GLY A 49 -4.48 9.35 -12.41
C GLY A 49 -5.14 7.99 -12.51
N GLN A 50 -4.56 7.08 -13.29
CA GLN A 50 -5.08 5.74 -13.44
C GLN A 50 -3.96 4.70 -13.58
N ASP A 51 -4.25 3.44 -13.24
CA ASP A 51 -3.46 2.29 -13.64
C ASP A 51 -3.85 1.85 -15.08
N PRO A 52 -3.13 0.93 -15.73
CA PRO A 52 -3.38 0.61 -17.14
C PRO A 52 -4.59 -0.30 -17.40
N ARG A 53 -5.49 -0.56 -16.42
CA ARG A 53 -6.68 -1.41 -16.62
C ARG A 53 -7.51 -0.93 -17.81
N THR A 54 -8.03 -1.91 -18.58
CA THR A 54 -8.79 -1.62 -19.80
C THR A 54 -10.07 -0.82 -19.57
N SER A 55 -10.63 -0.88 -18.36
CA SER A 55 -11.79 -0.09 -17.94
C SER A 55 -11.44 1.35 -17.51
N GLY A 56 -10.15 1.66 -17.32
CA GLY A 56 -9.66 2.96 -16.87
C GLY A 56 -10.22 4.13 -17.67
N PRO A 57 -10.11 4.14 -19.02
CA PRO A 57 -10.56 5.29 -19.84
C PRO A 57 -12.06 5.64 -19.68
N ALA A 58 -12.92 4.63 -19.46
CA ALA A 58 -14.35 4.88 -19.27
C ALA A 58 -14.66 5.48 -17.88
N LEU A 59 -13.93 5.04 -16.84
CA LEU A 59 -14.07 5.56 -15.50
C LEU A 59 -13.44 6.95 -15.37
N ASP A 60 -12.30 7.19 -16.01
CA ASP A 60 -11.65 8.50 -16.10
C ASP A 60 -12.57 9.56 -16.70
N ALA A 61 -13.17 9.26 -17.86
CA ALA A 61 -14.12 10.17 -18.50
C ALA A 61 -15.30 10.50 -17.56
N ALA A 62 -15.79 9.54 -16.78
CA ALA A 62 -16.87 9.74 -15.83
C ALA A 62 -16.42 10.60 -14.63
N VAL A 63 -15.23 10.32 -14.06
CA VAL A 63 -14.66 11.10 -12.96
C VAL A 63 -14.45 12.55 -13.39
N ARG A 64 -13.86 12.75 -14.56
CA ARG A 64 -13.61 14.07 -15.15
C ARG A 64 -14.91 14.85 -15.33
N ALA A 65 -15.96 14.21 -15.90
CA ALA A 65 -17.27 14.82 -16.07
C ALA A 65 -17.89 15.20 -14.72
N GLY A 66 -17.81 14.32 -13.71
CA GLY A 66 -18.36 14.58 -12.37
C GLY A 66 -17.71 15.78 -11.68
N LEU A 67 -16.39 15.84 -11.67
CA LEU A 67 -15.64 16.95 -11.06
C LEU A 67 -15.92 18.28 -11.77
N THR A 68 -15.83 18.30 -13.11
CA THR A 68 -16.05 19.53 -13.88
C THR A 68 -17.51 20.01 -13.80
N SER A 69 -18.47 19.11 -13.70
CA SER A 69 -19.89 19.47 -13.51
C SER A 69 -20.15 20.18 -12.17
N CYS A 70 -19.32 19.91 -11.14
CA CYS A 70 -19.37 20.61 -9.86
C CYS A 70 -18.58 21.93 -9.84
N GLY A 71 -17.98 22.34 -10.97
CA GLY A 71 -17.15 23.53 -11.09
C GLY A 71 -15.71 23.34 -10.58
N CYS A 72 -15.23 22.10 -10.41
CA CYS A 72 -13.84 21.81 -10.10
C CYS A 72 -13.01 21.71 -11.39
N ASN A 73 -11.80 22.26 -11.38
CA ASN A 73 -10.84 22.06 -12.44
C ASN A 73 -10.16 20.69 -12.28
N VAL A 74 -9.73 20.10 -13.39
CA VAL A 74 -9.09 18.79 -13.44
C VAL A 74 -7.73 18.89 -14.12
N VAL A 75 -6.71 18.29 -13.51
CA VAL A 75 -5.42 17.99 -14.15
C VAL A 75 -5.31 16.47 -14.30
N ASP A 76 -5.36 16.00 -15.54
CA ASP A 76 -5.24 14.58 -15.86
C ASP A 76 -3.77 14.22 -16.12
N PHE A 77 -3.23 13.38 -15.28
CA PHE A 77 -1.85 12.90 -15.37
C PHE A 77 -1.71 11.58 -16.14
N GLY A 78 -2.82 10.97 -16.56
CA GLY A 78 -2.86 9.72 -17.30
C GLY A 78 -2.42 8.51 -16.47
N ILE A 79 -1.67 7.59 -17.10
CA ILE A 79 -1.22 6.36 -16.43
C ILE A 79 0.05 6.63 -15.63
N LEU A 80 -0.05 6.48 -14.29
CA LEU A 80 1.05 6.64 -13.35
C LEU A 80 0.79 5.84 -12.06
N PRO A 81 1.85 5.56 -11.25
CA PRO A 81 1.70 4.97 -9.92
C PRO A 81 0.84 5.80 -8.97
N THR A 82 0.10 5.12 -8.07
CA THR A 82 -0.62 5.79 -6.98
C THR A 82 0.28 6.76 -6.20
N PRO A 83 1.51 6.39 -5.75
CA PRO A 83 2.39 7.34 -5.06
C PRO A 83 2.84 8.52 -5.94
N ALA A 84 2.92 8.34 -7.26
CA ALA A 84 3.23 9.47 -8.14
C ALA A 84 2.08 10.49 -8.18
N LEU A 85 0.82 10.04 -8.24
CA LEU A 85 -0.32 10.96 -8.12
C LEU A 85 -0.34 11.69 -6.78
N GLN A 86 -0.11 10.97 -5.67
CA GLN A 86 -0.07 11.57 -4.33
C GLN A 86 1.03 12.62 -4.21
N TYR A 87 2.22 12.34 -4.77
CA TYR A 87 3.30 13.31 -4.87
C TYR A 87 2.91 14.54 -5.69
N LEU A 88 2.26 14.36 -6.85
CA LEU A 88 1.84 15.46 -7.72
C LEU A 88 0.74 16.32 -7.08
N VAL A 89 -0.19 15.74 -6.32
CA VAL A 89 -1.18 16.51 -5.54
C VAL A 89 -0.48 17.49 -4.61
N LEU A 90 0.55 17.05 -3.88
CA LEU A 90 1.35 17.93 -3.01
C LEU A 90 2.19 18.94 -3.80
N HIS A 91 2.88 18.47 -4.84
CA HIS A 91 3.82 19.27 -5.62
C HIS A 91 3.13 20.43 -6.34
N HIS A 92 1.98 20.15 -6.98
CA HIS A 92 1.16 21.17 -7.65
C HIS A 92 0.22 21.92 -6.70
N LYS A 93 0.19 21.56 -5.41
CA LYS A 93 -0.71 22.13 -4.39
C LYS A 93 -2.18 22.05 -4.81
N LEU A 94 -2.58 20.88 -5.32
CA LEU A 94 -3.95 20.61 -5.70
C LEU A 94 -4.84 20.46 -4.46
N ASP A 95 -6.13 20.68 -4.63
CA ASP A 95 -7.11 20.56 -3.56
C ASP A 95 -7.48 19.10 -3.25
N GLY A 96 -7.06 18.18 -4.11
CA GLY A 96 -7.20 16.74 -3.92
C GLY A 96 -6.83 15.95 -5.18
N GLY A 97 -7.05 14.64 -5.12
CA GLY A 97 -6.81 13.74 -6.24
C GLY A 97 -7.77 12.57 -6.30
N VAL A 98 -7.89 11.97 -7.49
CA VAL A 98 -8.65 10.74 -7.72
C VAL A 98 -7.77 9.74 -8.47
N MET A 99 -7.49 8.60 -7.86
CA MET A 99 -6.78 7.50 -8.49
C MET A 99 -7.74 6.40 -8.92
N ILE A 100 -7.72 6.06 -10.20
CA ILE A 100 -8.56 5.01 -10.80
C ILE A 100 -7.75 3.73 -10.85
N THR A 101 -7.99 2.84 -9.91
CA THR A 101 -7.24 1.58 -9.76
C THR A 101 -7.95 0.60 -8.83
N ALA A 102 -7.74 -0.69 -9.05
CA ALA A 102 -8.04 -1.73 -8.06
C ALA A 102 -6.76 -2.36 -7.47
N SER A 103 -5.59 -1.69 -7.58
CA SER A 103 -4.30 -2.14 -7.05
C SER A 103 -4.00 -3.59 -7.46
N HIS A 104 -3.97 -4.52 -6.53
CA HIS A 104 -3.62 -5.93 -6.74
C HIS A 104 -4.79 -6.84 -7.19
N ASN A 105 -6.02 -6.34 -7.28
CA ASN A 105 -7.14 -7.15 -7.73
C ASN A 105 -6.99 -7.59 -9.19
N PRO A 106 -7.61 -8.72 -9.61
CA PRO A 106 -7.59 -9.21 -10.98
C PRO A 106 -8.05 -8.18 -12.03
N PRO A 107 -7.79 -8.40 -13.33
CA PRO A 107 -8.02 -7.40 -14.38
C PRO A 107 -9.47 -6.95 -14.57
N GLU A 108 -10.45 -7.79 -14.21
CA GLU A 108 -11.89 -7.47 -14.26
C GLU A 108 -12.33 -6.45 -13.21
N TYR A 109 -11.53 -6.24 -12.17
CA TYR A 109 -11.80 -5.23 -11.14
C TYR A 109 -11.28 -3.86 -11.56
N ASN A 110 -11.94 -2.80 -11.06
CA ASN A 110 -11.37 -1.47 -11.00
C ASN A 110 -11.85 -0.78 -9.71
N GLY A 111 -11.42 0.46 -9.48
CA GLY A 111 -11.77 1.17 -8.25
C GLY A 111 -11.43 2.66 -8.32
N ILE A 112 -11.79 3.34 -7.23
CA ILE A 112 -11.55 4.76 -7.03
C ILE A 112 -10.96 4.96 -5.64
N LYS A 113 -9.79 5.59 -5.58
CA LYS A 113 -9.20 6.11 -4.34
C LYS A 113 -9.28 7.64 -4.37
N ILE A 114 -9.69 8.24 -3.27
CA ILE A 114 -9.70 9.70 -3.10
C ILE A 114 -8.49 10.10 -2.29
N ILE A 115 -7.80 11.12 -2.77
CA ILE A 115 -6.58 11.68 -2.17
C ILE A 115 -6.91 13.09 -1.68
N GLU A 116 -6.52 13.39 -0.45
CA GLU A 116 -6.67 14.70 0.16
C GLU A 116 -5.60 15.67 -0.34
N ALA A 117 -5.82 16.97 -0.14
CA ALA A 117 -4.86 18.02 -0.52
C ALA A 117 -3.47 17.84 0.13
N ASP A 118 -3.38 17.12 1.22
CA ASP A 118 -2.13 16.78 1.90
C ASP A 118 -1.41 15.54 1.34
N GLY A 119 -1.88 15.01 0.20
CA GLY A 119 -1.31 13.86 -0.48
C GLY A 119 -1.64 12.50 0.15
N THR A 120 -2.42 12.44 1.24
CA THR A 120 -2.82 11.17 1.86
C THR A 120 -4.16 10.67 1.33
N GLU A 121 -4.43 9.36 1.46
CA GLU A 121 -5.76 8.82 1.15
C GLU A 121 -6.82 9.39 2.11
N MET A 122 -8.04 9.62 1.60
CA MET A 122 -9.15 10.18 2.35
C MET A 122 -9.52 9.30 3.56
N GLY A 123 -9.69 9.94 4.71
CA GLY A 123 -9.98 9.24 5.93
C GLY A 123 -11.45 8.87 6.13
N ASP A 124 -11.67 7.96 7.10
CA ASP A 124 -12.98 7.34 7.32
C ASP A 124 -14.12 8.35 7.49
N GLU A 125 -13.93 9.39 8.30
CA GLU A 125 -14.98 10.39 8.56
C GLU A 125 -15.39 11.14 7.28
N ARG A 126 -14.41 11.59 6.50
CA ARG A 126 -14.66 12.29 5.23
C ARG A 126 -15.15 11.33 4.14
N THR A 127 -14.71 10.08 4.17
CA THR A 127 -15.25 9.04 3.27
C THR A 127 -16.72 8.79 3.54
N ILE A 128 -17.13 8.73 4.81
CA ILE A 128 -18.54 8.60 5.19
C ILE A 128 -19.34 9.82 4.71
N GLU A 129 -18.81 11.03 4.86
CA GLU A 129 -19.44 12.26 4.36
C GLU A 129 -19.63 12.20 2.83
N LEU A 130 -18.60 11.79 2.09
CA LEU A 130 -18.65 11.61 0.64
C LEU A 130 -19.73 10.60 0.23
N GLU A 131 -19.76 9.43 0.88
CA GLU A 131 -20.79 8.42 0.62
C GLU A 131 -22.21 8.92 0.92
N GLN A 132 -22.39 9.72 1.97
CA GLN A 132 -23.70 10.30 2.30
C GLN A 132 -24.18 11.29 1.23
N ILE A 133 -23.30 12.11 0.66
CA ILE A 133 -23.65 13.01 -0.45
C ILE A 133 -24.09 12.18 -1.65
N TYR A 134 -23.33 11.14 -2.00
CA TYR A 134 -23.65 10.23 -3.10
C TYR A 134 -24.99 9.50 -2.90
N ILE A 135 -25.18 8.84 -1.75
CA ILE A 135 -26.39 8.04 -1.45
C ILE A 135 -27.65 8.92 -1.45
N GLN A 136 -27.54 10.14 -0.96
CA GLN A 136 -28.68 11.07 -0.85
C GLN A 136 -28.93 11.87 -2.13
N GLY A 137 -28.09 11.70 -3.16
CA GLY A 137 -28.20 12.48 -4.40
C GLY A 137 -28.05 13.98 -4.18
N LYS A 138 -27.19 14.39 -3.22
CA LYS A 138 -26.99 15.79 -2.82
C LYS A 138 -25.82 16.48 -3.51
N ALA A 139 -25.36 15.95 -4.64
CA ALA A 139 -24.34 16.62 -5.43
C ALA A 139 -24.82 18.01 -5.89
N VAL A 140 -23.92 18.99 -5.79
CA VAL A 140 -24.16 20.38 -6.19
C VAL A 140 -23.54 20.62 -7.55
N ILE A 141 -24.40 20.71 -8.58
CA ILE A 141 -23.96 20.94 -9.96
C ILE A 141 -23.86 22.44 -10.23
N ALA A 142 -22.77 22.84 -10.87
CA ALA A 142 -22.49 24.25 -11.24
C ALA A 142 -23.40 24.73 -12.38
N GLY A 143 -23.57 26.05 -12.48
CA GLY A 143 -24.22 26.66 -13.64
C GLY A 143 -23.39 26.46 -14.92
N TRP A 144 -24.02 26.65 -16.07
CA TRP A 144 -23.39 26.46 -17.39
C TRP A 144 -22.15 27.33 -17.60
N ASP A 145 -22.05 28.45 -16.92
CA ASP A 145 -20.96 29.43 -16.96
C ASP A 145 -19.93 29.27 -15.81
N GLU A 146 -20.10 28.25 -14.99
CA GLU A 146 -19.28 27.97 -13.80
C GLU A 146 -18.69 26.54 -13.82
N LEU A 147 -18.80 25.84 -14.95
CA LEU A 147 -18.19 24.52 -15.12
C LEU A 147 -16.66 24.58 -15.02
N GLY A 148 -16.06 23.52 -14.47
CA GLY A 148 -14.61 23.44 -14.38
C GLY A 148 -13.97 23.12 -15.73
N GLU A 149 -12.68 23.42 -15.86
CA GLU A 149 -11.87 23.09 -17.01
C GLU A 149 -11.03 21.83 -16.76
N ALA A 150 -10.68 21.09 -17.81
CA ALA A 150 -9.80 19.93 -17.73
C ALA A 150 -8.57 20.15 -18.63
N VAL A 151 -7.39 19.90 -18.09
CA VAL A 151 -6.10 19.92 -18.79
C VAL A 151 -5.39 18.60 -18.62
N GLU A 152 -4.47 18.27 -19.55
CA GLU A 152 -3.70 17.02 -19.52
C GLU A 152 -2.21 17.31 -19.31
N GLU A 153 -1.60 16.59 -18.36
CA GLU A 153 -0.16 16.64 -18.06
C GLU A 153 0.45 15.24 -17.96
N PRO A 154 0.41 14.43 -19.03
CA PRO A 154 0.77 13.00 -18.99
C PRO A 154 2.27 12.75 -18.70
N GLU A 155 3.12 13.76 -18.78
CA GLU A 155 4.56 13.65 -18.51
C GLU A 155 4.94 14.08 -17.08
N ALA A 156 3.97 14.52 -16.27
CA ALA A 156 4.22 15.00 -14.89
C ALA A 156 4.81 13.91 -13.97
N TYR A 157 4.61 12.62 -14.27
CA TYR A 157 5.26 11.53 -13.54
C TYR A 157 6.79 11.67 -13.46
N LYS A 158 7.42 12.41 -14.36
CA LYS A 158 8.86 12.72 -14.34
C LYS A 158 9.28 13.50 -13.10
N LEU A 159 8.40 14.36 -12.58
CA LEU A 159 8.65 15.11 -11.34
C LEU A 159 8.77 14.17 -10.12
N TYR A 160 7.95 13.12 -10.09
CA TYR A 160 8.05 12.07 -9.08
C TYR A 160 9.36 11.28 -9.21
N ILE A 161 9.78 10.94 -10.43
CA ILE A 161 11.09 10.30 -10.68
C ILE A 161 12.22 11.21 -10.18
N ASP A 162 12.19 12.50 -10.55
CA ASP A 162 13.18 13.49 -10.13
C ASP A 162 13.27 13.58 -8.60
N ALA A 163 12.13 13.59 -7.93
CA ALA A 163 12.05 13.65 -6.47
C ALA A 163 12.69 12.45 -5.79
N ILE A 164 12.51 11.24 -6.31
CA ILE A 164 13.15 10.04 -5.77
C ILE A 164 14.66 10.07 -6.06
N VAL A 165 15.04 10.27 -7.32
CA VAL A 165 16.46 10.25 -7.73
C VAL A 165 17.30 11.26 -6.95
N SER A 166 16.75 12.45 -6.69
CA SER A 166 17.45 13.49 -5.94
C SER A 166 17.79 13.16 -4.48
N GLN A 167 17.20 12.11 -3.92
CA GLN A 167 17.44 11.67 -2.54
C GLN A 167 18.64 10.74 -2.39
N PHE A 168 19.21 10.30 -3.50
CA PHE A 168 20.34 9.37 -3.51
C PHE A 168 21.57 10.03 -4.15
N PRO A 169 22.79 9.62 -3.74
CA PRO A 169 24.02 10.09 -4.39
C PRO A 169 24.04 9.74 -5.88
N GLU A 170 24.54 10.66 -6.70
CA GLU A 170 24.78 10.40 -8.13
C GLU A 170 25.66 9.15 -8.32
N GLY A 171 25.28 8.26 -9.25
CA GLY A 171 26.02 7.05 -9.54
C GLY A 171 26.00 5.97 -8.43
N ILE A 172 25.07 6.07 -7.46
CA ILE A 172 24.99 5.06 -6.40
C ILE A 172 24.79 3.63 -6.93
N GLY A 173 24.21 3.50 -8.12
CA GLY A 173 23.96 2.23 -8.81
C GLY A 173 25.02 1.83 -9.81
N ASP A 174 26.13 2.56 -9.93
CA ASP A 174 27.17 2.28 -10.93
C ASP A 174 27.75 0.86 -10.74
N GLY A 175 27.66 0.06 -11.80
CA GLY A 175 28.12 -1.32 -11.80
C GLY A 175 27.12 -2.31 -11.18
N ILE A 176 25.97 -1.86 -10.67
CA ILE A 176 24.93 -2.74 -10.14
C ILE A 176 23.93 -3.08 -11.24
N VAL A 177 23.65 -4.38 -11.40
CA VAL A 177 22.61 -4.91 -12.30
C VAL A 177 21.35 -5.18 -11.49
N VAL A 178 20.19 -4.76 -11.99
CA VAL A 178 18.90 -4.95 -11.33
C VAL A 178 17.88 -5.49 -12.34
N ALA A 179 17.06 -6.45 -11.92
CA ALA A 179 15.92 -6.95 -12.68
C ALA A 179 14.62 -6.30 -12.20
N VAL A 180 13.75 -5.86 -13.13
CA VAL A 180 12.50 -5.17 -12.79
C VAL A 180 11.32 -5.81 -13.52
N ASP A 181 10.29 -6.16 -12.75
CA ASP A 181 9.00 -6.62 -13.24
C ASP A 181 7.88 -5.65 -12.81
N PRO A 182 7.54 -4.63 -13.61
CA PRO A 182 6.41 -3.75 -13.33
C PRO A 182 5.04 -4.43 -13.45
N GLY A 183 4.99 -5.71 -13.84
CA GLY A 183 3.77 -6.49 -13.96
C GLY A 183 2.77 -5.96 -14.98
N ASN A 184 3.23 -5.30 -16.04
CA ASN A 184 2.38 -4.57 -17.01
C ASN A 184 1.55 -3.44 -16.36
N GLY A 185 1.85 -3.07 -15.10
CA GLY A 185 1.16 -2.10 -14.26
C GLY A 185 1.68 -0.66 -14.42
N ALA A 186 1.29 0.19 -13.48
CA ALA A 186 1.56 1.62 -13.50
C ALA A 186 3.07 1.98 -13.40
N ALA A 187 3.92 1.08 -12.85
CA ALA A 187 5.36 1.30 -12.70
C ALA A 187 6.17 1.18 -14.00
N CYS A 188 5.58 0.79 -15.13
CA CYS A 188 6.32 0.53 -16.37
C CYS A 188 7.24 1.66 -16.83
N LYS A 189 6.85 2.91 -16.61
CA LYS A 189 7.64 4.11 -16.97
C LYS A 189 8.45 4.68 -15.81
N THR A 190 8.20 4.28 -14.57
CA THR A 190 8.79 4.93 -13.41
C THR A 190 9.95 4.14 -12.81
N THR A 191 9.74 2.98 -12.22
CA THR A 191 10.79 2.23 -11.51
C THR A 191 11.99 1.87 -12.39
N PRO A 192 11.83 1.38 -13.65
CA PRO A 192 12.99 1.16 -14.51
C PRO A 192 13.80 2.43 -14.79
N GLU A 193 13.13 3.56 -14.94
CA GLU A 193 13.79 4.85 -15.19
C GLU A 193 14.48 5.39 -13.93
N ILE A 194 13.85 5.30 -12.75
CA ILE A 194 14.47 5.66 -11.46
C ILE A 194 15.81 4.92 -11.31
N LEU A 195 15.82 3.60 -11.48
CA LEU A 195 17.02 2.78 -11.30
C LEU A 195 18.10 3.07 -12.36
N ARG A 196 17.73 3.30 -13.63
CA ARG A 196 18.68 3.72 -14.67
C ARG A 196 19.33 5.07 -14.34
N ARG A 197 18.55 6.04 -13.90
CA ARG A 197 19.05 7.36 -13.54
C ARG A 197 19.92 7.35 -12.29
N LEU A 198 19.75 6.36 -11.42
CA LEU A 198 20.65 6.11 -10.29
C LEU A 198 21.94 5.38 -10.69
N GLY A 199 22.12 5.03 -11.97
CA GLY A 199 23.33 4.41 -12.51
C GLY A 199 23.28 2.90 -12.76
N CYS A 200 22.14 2.23 -12.50
CA CYS A 200 22.03 0.79 -12.66
C CYS A 200 21.95 0.35 -14.12
N THR A 201 22.49 -0.86 -14.40
CA THR A 201 22.08 -1.64 -15.55
C THR A 201 20.75 -2.33 -15.24
N VAL A 202 19.69 -1.99 -15.98
CA VAL A 202 18.34 -2.46 -15.68
C VAL A 202 17.83 -3.40 -16.77
N HIS A 203 17.54 -4.65 -16.39
CA HIS A 203 16.83 -5.61 -17.22
C HIS A 203 15.36 -5.66 -16.83
N THR A 204 14.46 -5.69 -17.80
CA THR A 204 13.02 -5.63 -17.53
C THR A 204 12.26 -6.78 -18.17
N ILE A 205 11.20 -7.25 -17.50
CA ILE A 205 10.13 -8.05 -18.07
C ILE A 205 8.80 -7.36 -17.77
N ASN A 206 7.75 -7.62 -18.57
CA ASN A 206 6.40 -7.07 -18.35
C ASN A 206 6.38 -5.52 -18.23
N ALA A 207 7.30 -4.83 -18.92
CA ALA A 207 7.51 -3.39 -18.78
C ALA A 207 6.73 -2.54 -19.80
N GLU A 208 5.65 -3.04 -20.33
CA GLU A 208 4.71 -2.33 -21.18
C GLU A 208 3.33 -2.29 -20.53
N PHE A 209 2.63 -1.17 -20.62
CA PHE A 209 1.27 -1.05 -20.11
C PHE A 209 0.32 -2.05 -20.78
N ASN A 210 -0.28 -2.92 -19.96
CA ASN A 210 -1.30 -3.85 -20.44
C ASN A 210 -2.29 -4.19 -19.34
N GLY A 211 -3.49 -3.60 -19.40
CA GLY A 211 -4.52 -3.76 -18.38
C GLY A 211 -5.16 -5.14 -18.31
N LEU A 212 -4.76 -6.08 -19.18
CA LEU A 212 -5.14 -7.50 -19.06
C LEU A 212 -4.18 -8.30 -18.18
N PHE A 213 -3.03 -7.74 -17.81
CA PHE A 213 -2.01 -8.40 -17.00
C PHE A 213 -1.69 -9.84 -17.46
N PRO A 214 -1.26 -10.02 -18.73
CA PRO A 214 -1.25 -11.33 -19.38
C PRO A 214 -0.21 -12.31 -18.84
N ASN A 215 0.84 -11.81 -18.15
CA ASN A 215 1.99 -12.63 -17.78
C ASN A 215 1.98 -13.04 -16.31
N ARG A 216 1.32 -12.28 -15.46
CA ARG A 216 1.02 -12.59 -14.06
C ARG A 216 -0.12 -11.73 -13.54
N LEU A 217 -0.76 -12.16 -12.48
CA LEU A 217 -1.74 -11.32 -11.77
C LEU A 217 -1.07 -10.05 -11.20
N PRO A 218 -1.85 -8.97 -10.99
CA PRO A 218 -1.30 -7.73 -10.40
C PRO A 218 -0.70 -7.94 -9.00
N GLU A 219 -1.17 -8.89 -8.20
CA GLU A 219 -0.55 -9.26 -6.92
C GLU A 219 0.78 -9.98 -7.16
N PRO A 220 1.93 -9.45 -6.72
CA PRO A 220 3.23 -10.09 -6.88
C PRO A 220 3.42 -11.22 -5.84
N SER A 221 2.92 -12.42 -6.16
CA SER A 221 3.10 -13.62 -5.34
C SER A 221 4.37 -14.39 -5.71
N GLU A 222 4.86 -15.26 -4.83
CA GLU A 222 6.03 -16.10 -5.08
C GLU A 222 5.92 -16.88 -6.40
N GLU A 223 4.78 -17.52 -6.65
CA GLU A 223 4.51 -18.25 -7.89
C GLU A 223 4.53 -17.32 -9.12
N GLY A 224 3.94 -16.12 -9.01
CA GLY A 224 3.91 -15.13 -10.08
C GLY A 224 5.28 -14.56 -10.45
N LEU A 225 6.26 -14.65 -9.55
CA LEU A 225 7.60 -14.06 -9.75
C LEU A 225 8.65 -15.04 -10.28
N ALA A 226 8.29 -16.27 -10.68
CA ALA A 226 9.22 -17.26 -11.23
C ALA A 226 10.05 -16.74 -12.43
N ASN A 227 9.43 -15.95 -13.31
CA ASN A 227 10.12 -15.33 -14.44
C ASN A 227 11.12 -14.24 -13.99
N LEU A 228 10.78 -13.44 -12.98
CA LEU A 228 11.70 -12.45 -12.40
C LEU A 228 12.88 -13.14 -11.75
N SER A 229 12.66 -14.22 -10.97
CA SER A 229 13.72 -15.05 -10.37
C SER A 229 14.68 -15.59 -11.43
N SER A 230 14.14 -16.11 -12.53
CA SER A 230 14.94 -16.58 -13.65
C SER A 230 15.74 -15.46 -14.33
N LEU A 231 15.16 -14.27 -14.47
CA LEU A 231 15.85 -13.10 -15.04
C LEU A 231 17.01 -12.65 -14.14
N VAL A 232 16.80 -12.60 -12.82
CA VAL A 232 17.86 -12.27 -11.84
C VAL A 232 19.05 -13.21 -12.01
N GLN A 233 18.80 -14.52 -12.02
CA GLN A 233 19.87 -15.54 -12.18
C GLN A 233 20.58 -15.45 -13.54
N ALA A 234 19.84 -15.24 -14.62
CA ALA A 234 20.38 -15.17 -15.97
C ALA A 234 21.24 -13.92 -16.22
N THR A 235 20.94 -12.82 -15.54
CA THR A 235 21.62 -11.53 -15.72
C THR A 235 22.69 -11.25 -14.67
N GLY A 236 22.73 -12.06 -13.60
CA GLY A 236 23.59 -11.80 -12.44
C GLY A 236 23.16 -10.53 -11.68
N ALA A 237 21.87 -10.22 -11.68
CA ALA A 237 21.35 -9.06 -10.99
C ALA A 237 21.54 -9.18 -9.46
N ALA A 238 21.85 -8.06 -8.80
CA ALA A 238 22.01 -7.99 -7.35
C ALA A 238 20.67 -8.25 -6.62
N PHE A 239 19.56 -7.94 -7.27
CA PHE A 239 18.20 -8.26 -6.83
C PHE A 239 17.20 -8.07 -7.97
N GLY A 240 16.01 -8.61 -7.79
CA GLY A 240 14.85 -8.30 -8.62
C GLY A 240 13.77 -7.55 -7.83
N VAL A 241 13.03 -6.66 -8.49
CA VAL A 241 11.89 -5.95 -7.90
C VAL A 241 10.65 -6.11 -8.76
N ALA A 242 9.53 -6.40 -8.13
CA ALA A 242 8.21 -6.48 -8.74
C ALA A 242 7.21 -5.55 -8.05
N HIS A 243 6.25 -5.02 -8.84
CA HIS A 243 5.20 -4.14 -8.34
C HIS A 243 3.81 -4.77 -8.50
N ASP A 244 2.86 -4.31 -7.70
CA ASP A 244 1.44 -4.52 -7.94
C ASP A 244 0.90 -3.56 -9.01
N GLY A 245 -0.39 -3.64 -9.31
CA GLY A 245 -0.98 -2.95 -10.47
C GLY A 245 -0.82 -1.43 -10.45
N ASP A 246 -0.90 -0.79 -9.29
CA ASP A 246 -0.75 0.66 -9.10
C ASP A 246 0.57 1.06 -8.42
N ALA A 247 1.46 0.10 -8.22
CA ALA A 247 2.84 0.27 -7.77
C ALA A 247 3.00 1.01 -6.42
N ASP A 248 2.04 0.90 -5.54
CA ASP A 248 2.19 1.35 -4.16
C ASP A 248 2.96 0.33 -3.30
N ARG A 249 3.23 -0.89 -3.84
CA ARG A 249 4.02 -1.96 -3.24
C ARG A 249 5.23 -2.33 -4.08
N ALA A 250 6.26 -2.84 -3.39
CA ALA A 250 7.39 -3.50 -4.00
C ALA A 250 7.69 -4.81 -3.27
N ILE A 251 7.80 -5.89 -4.04
CA ILE A 251 8.23 -7.21 -3.58
C ILE A 251 9.52 -7.55 -4.30
N PHE A 252 10.44 -8.19 -3.59
CA PHE A 252 11.77 -8.42 -4.10
C PHE A 252 12.09 -9.92 -4.22
N VAL A 253 13.09 -10.21 -5.04
CA VAL A 253 13.82 -11.47 -5.05
C VAL A 253 15.32 -11.17 -4.87
N ASP A 254 16.01 -12.00 -4.11
CA ASP A 254 17.45 -11.85 -3.89
C ASP A 254 18.29 -12.21 -5.14
N GLU A 255 19.60 -12.08 -5.07
CA GLU A 255 20.52 -12.40 -6.18
C GLU A 255 20.52 -13.89 -6.59
N LYS A 256 19.93 -14.77 -5.77
CA LYS A 256 19.74 -16.20 -6.08
C LYS A 256 18.39 -16.47 -6.74
N GLY A 257 17.54 -15.43 -6.86
CA GLY A 257 16.16 -15.55 -7.33
C GLY A 257 15.21 -16.07 -6.27
N THR A 258 15.56 -15.99 -4.97
CA THR A 258 14.69 -16.41 -3.88
C THR A 258 13.71 -15.29 -3.54
N PHE A 259 12.43 -15.63 -3.43
CA PHE A 259 11.37 -14.71 -3.05
C PHE A 259 11.59 -14.15 -1.64
N MET A 260 11.38 -12.86 -1.50
CA MET A 260 11.43 -12.16 -0.22
C MET A 260 10.02 -11.72 0.16
N ASP A 261 9.49 -12.24 1.26
CA ASP A 261 8.18 -11.78 1.73
C ASP A 261 8.22 -10.30 2.18
N GLY A 262 7.02 -9.70 2.28
CA GLY A 262 6.91 -8.28 2.57
C GLY A 262 7.45 -7.87 3.95
N ASN A 263 7.46 -8.77 4.96
CA ASN A 263 8.04 -8.45 6.28
C ASN A 263 9.57 -8.42 6.22
N ILE A 264 10.19 -9.35 5.47
CA ILE A 264 11.64 -9.35 5.23
C ILE A 264 12.02 -8.10 4.44
N THR A 265 11.29 -7.80 3.37
CA THR A 265 11.44 -6.57 2.60
C THR A 265 11.42 -5.34 3.52
N PHE A 266 10.37 -5.20 4.33
CA PHE A 266 10.23 -4.05 5.23
C PHE A 266 11.34 -3.99 6.28
N ALA A 267 11.74 -5.12 6.88
CA ALA A 267 12.83 -5.17 7.84
C ALA A 267 14.17 -4.68 7.24
N LEU A 268 14.50 -5.11 6.01
CA LEU A 268 15.71 -4.65 5.32
C LEU A 268 15.66 -3.15 5.00
N LEU A 269 14.54 -2.65 4.46
CA LEU A 269 14.37 -1.23 4.16
C LEU A 269 14.39 -0.38 5.44
N ALA A 270 13.77 -0.88 6.53
CA ALA A 270 13.82 -0.23 7.83
C ALA A 270 15.25 -0.17 8.39
N SER A 271 16.05 -1.23 8.23
CA SER A 271 17.45 -1.23 8.68
C SER A 271 18.28 -0.11 8.05
N TYR A 272 18.05 0.17 6.76
CA TYR A 272 18.77 1.22 6.03
C TYR A 272 18.56 2.63 6.60
N PHE A 273 17.34 2.93 7.01
CA PHE A 273 17.00 4.24 7.61
C PHE A 273 17.28 4.27 9.11
N ALA A 274 17.00 3.18 9.84
CA ALA A 274 17.24 3.10 11.29
C ALA A 274 18.73 3.28 11.63
N GLU A 275 19.63 2.68 10.86
CA GLU A 275 21.07 2.85 11.04
C GLU A 275 21.52 4.31 10.92
N LYS A 276 20.88 5.08 10.03
CA LYS A 276 21.24 6.50 9.77
C LYS A 276 20.59 7.46 10.79
N SER A 277 19.52 7.05 11.44
CA SER A 277 18.70 7.93 12.27
C SER A 277 19.16 8.05 13.72
N ALA A 278 20.05 7.17 14.19
CA ALA A 278 20.51 7.10 15.59
C ALA A 278 19.36 6.96 16.59
N GLY A 279 18.33 6.20 16.24
CA GLY A 279 17.10 6.02 17.02
C GLY A 279 15.90 6.73 16.41
N GLY A 280 14.70 6.44 16.91
CA GLY A 280 13.44 7.00 16.45
C GLY A 280 12.31 5.98 16.48
N GLU A 281 11.27 6.24 15.68
CA GLU A 281 10.04 5.45 15.69
C GLU A 281 9.84 4.77 14.33
N ILE A 282 9.55 3.47 14.35
CA ILE A 282 9.06 2.72 13.20
C ILE A 282 7.55 2.52 13.39
N VAL A 283 6.73 2.93 12.42
CA VAL A 283 5.27 2.83 12.53
C VAL A 283 4.74 1.72 11.65
N THR A 284 3.97 0.78 12.23
CA THR A 284 3.50 -0.41 11.51
C THR A 284 2.20 -0.96 12.12
N PRO A 285 1.35 -1.69 11.36
CA PRO A 285 0.17 -2.31 11.94
C PRO A 285 0.50 -3.52 12.84
N VAL A 286 -0.43 -3.84 13.74
CA VAL A 286 -0.31 -4.98 14.68
C VAL A 286 -0.17 -6.35 13.99
N SER A 287 -0.41 -6.44 12.68
CA SER A 287 -0.25 -7.65 11.88
C SER A 287 1.16 -7.86 11.32
N THR A 288 2.05 -6.89 11.48
CA THR A 288 3.43 -6.97 10.97
C THR A 288 4.27 -7.90 11.84
N SER A 289 5.18 -8.63 11.21
CA SER A 289 6.12 -9.51 11.91
C SER A 289 6.99 -8.77 12.93
N GLY A 290 7.28 -9.42 14.03
CA GLY A 290 8.22 -8.95 15.05
C GLY A 290 9.66 -8.78 14.55
N ILE A 291 9.98 -9.26 13.34
CA ILE A 291 11.29 -9.05 12.70
C ILE A 291 11.58 -7.55 12.52
N VAL A 292 10.56 -6.75 12.16
CA VAL A 292 10.70 -5.29 11.96
C VAL A 292 11.04 -4.60 13.28
N GLU A 293 10.31 -4.94 14.35
CA GLU A 293 10.59 -4.43 15.70
C GLU A 293 12.00 -4.85 16.16
N ALA A 294 12.39 -6.11 15.94
CA ALA A 294 13.69 -6.64 16.35
C ALA A 294 14.83 -5.90 15.64
N VAL A 295 14.71 -5.70 14.33
CA VAL A 295 15.68 -4.90 13.55
C VAL A 295 15.74 -3.45 14.02
N GLY A 296 14.59 -2.82 14.25
CA GLY A 296 14.54 -1.44 14.76
C GLY A 296 15.28 -1.29 16.10
N LYS A 297 15.09 -2.23 17.02
CA LYS A 297 15.76 -2.24 18.33
C LYS A 297 17.28 -2.31 18.25
N GLU A 298 17.84 -3.00 17.24
CA GLU A 298 19.30 -3.06 17.03
C GLU A 298 19.90 -1.67 16.77
N PHE A 299 19.12 -0.75 16.20
CA PHE A 299 19.52 0.62 15.91
C PHE A 299 18.92 1.65 16.89
N GLY A 300 18.36 1.21 18.02
CA GLY A 300 17.78 2.09 19.03
C GLY A 300 16.43 2.69 18.66
N CYS A 301 15.73 2.14 17.67
CA CYS A 301 14.37 2.53 17.34
C CYS A 301 13.34 1.79 18.19
N SER A 302 12.25 2.48 18.53
CA SER A 302 11.01 1.92 19.06
C SER A 302 10.00 1.66 17.94
N THR A 303 8.93 0.93 18.24
CA THR A 303 7.89 0.60 17.28
C THR A 303 6.52 1.06 17.77
N SER A 304 5.86 1.90 16.98
CA SER A 304 4.47 2.31 17.18
C SER A 304 3.55 1.43 16.35
N TYR A 305 2.62 0.75 17.01
CA TYR A 305 1.66 -0.12 16.35
C TYR A 305 0.34 0.60 16.06
N THR A 306 -0.25 0.32 14.87
CA THR A 306 -1.54 0.84 14.44
C THR A 306 -2.55 -0.29 14.19
N VAL A 307 -3.79 0.05 13.92
CA VAL A 307 -4.73 -0.86 13.24
C VAL A 307 -4.23 -1.16 11.82
N VAL A 308 -4.71 -2.24 11.22
CA VAL A 308 -4.31 -2.65 9.86
C VAL A 308 -4.87 -1.70 8.81
N GLY A 309 -3.97 -1.19 7.96
CA GLY A 309 -4.25 -0.31 6.84
C GLY A 309 -3.27 0.83 6.73
N SER A 310 -2.74 1.06 5.53
CA SER A 310 -1.71 2.07 5.25
C SER A 310 -2.10 3.49 5.65
N ILE A 311 -3.38 3.82 5.55
CA ILE A 311 -3.90 5.13 5.96
C ILE A 311 -3.70 5.39 7.46
N TYR A 312 -3.86 4.37 8.29
CA TYR A 312 -3.65 4.51 9.75
C TYR A 312 -2.16 4.63 10.08
N VAL A 313 -1.30 3.89 9.35
CA VAL A 313 0.15 4.04 9.46
C VAL A 313 0.57 5.47 9.10
N ALA A 314 0.14 5.97 7.94
CA ALA A 314 0.46 7.33 7.48
C ALA A 314 -0.01 8.41 8.45
N ARG A 315 -1.21 8.27 9.01
CA ARG A 315 -1.76 9.23 9.99
C ARG A 315 -1.01 9.21 11.31
N THR A 316 -0.69 8.03 11.83
CA THR A 316 0.10 7.88 13.05
C THR A 316 1.49 8.50 12.87
N MET A 317 2.15 8.23 11.73
CA MET A 317 3.44 8.85 11.41
C MET A 317 3.36 10.39 11.45
N ARG A 318 2.36 10.97 10.79
CA ARG A 318 2.16 12.44 10.78
C ARG A 318 1.86 13.00 12.16
N GLN A 319 1.02 12.32 12.94
CA GLN A 319 0.70 12.72 14.30
C GLN A 319 1.97 12.72 15.18
N GLU A 320 2.75 11.65 15.14
CA GLU A 320 3.96 11.51 15.93
C GLU A 320 5.03 12.54 15.55
N ILE A 321 5.17 12.85 14.25
CA ILE A 321 6.04 13.95 13.79
C ILE A 321 5.56 15.31 14.32
N ALA A 322 4.24 15.55 14.29
CA ALA A 322 3.67 16.77 14.85
C ALA A 322 3.86 16.89 16.39
N GLU A 323 3.96 15.76 17.07
CA GLU A 323 4.30 15.64 18.50
C GLU A 323 5.82 15.80 18.76
N GLY A 324 6.63 15.95 17.71
CA GLY A 324 8.09 16.13 17.82
C GLY A 324 8.89 14.83 17.85
N LYS A 325 8.29 13.67 17.59
CA LYS A 325 9.01 12.41 17.51
C LYS A 325 9.77 12.29 16.17
N ASN A 326 10.90 11.58 16.21
CA ASN A 326 11.66 11.22 15.02
C ASN A 326 11.07 9.95 14.40
N VAL A 327 10.15 10.08 13.45
CA VAL A 327 9.61 8.92 12.72
C VAL A 327 10.52 8.58 11.54
N VAL A 328 11.12 7.41 11.60
CA VAL A 328 12.16 6.96 10.65
C VAL A 328 11.56 6.41 9.37
N ILE A 329 10.58 5.52 9.51
CA ILE A 329 9.94 4.79 8.40
C ILE A 329 8.62 4.20 8.89
N GLY A 330 7.68 3.94 7.98
CA GLY A 330 6.49 3.17 8.28
C GLY A 330 6.20 2.16 7.17
N GLY A 331 5.28 1.24 7.40
CA GLY A 331 4.91 0.27 6.37
C GLY A 331 4.13 -0.91 6.89
N GLU A 332 3.80 -1.80 5.97
CA GLU A 332 3.05 -3.03 6.20
C GLU A 332 3.85 -4.23 5.70
N GLY A 333 3.64 -5.41 6.29
CA GLY A 333 4.27 -6.67 5.88
C GLY A 333 3.83 -7.21 4.51
N ASN A 334 3.22 -6.39 3.68
CA ASN A 334 2.75 -6.72 2.32
C ASN A 334 3.59 -6.06 1.20
N GLY A 335 4.75 -5.48 1.54
CA GLY A 335 5.62 -4.77 0.61
C GLY A 335 5.29 -3.29 0.41
N GLY A 336 4.31 -2.76 1.14
CA GLY A 336 3.95 -1.33 1.14
C GLY A 336 4.70 -0.56 2.21
N VAL A 337 5.69 0.24 1.84
CA VAL A 337 6.55 0.99 2.76
C VAL A 337 6.36 2.50 2.55
N ILE A 338 6.35 3.26 3.66
CA ILE A 338 6.09 4.71 3.71
C ILE A 338 7.34 5.43 4.20
N TYR A 339 7.75 6.44 3.47
CA TYR A 339 8.98 7.20 3.68
C TYR A 339 8.65 8.64 4.08
N PRO A 340 8.63 9.00 5.38
CA PRO A 340 8.14 10.32 5.85
C PRO A 340 8.93 11.50 5.32
N HIS A 341 10.21 11.29 4.97
CA HIS A 341 11.05 12.30 4.34
C HIS A 341 10.74 12.53 2.84
N HIS A 342 9.94 11.66 2.24
CA HIS A 342 9.47 11.76 0.86
C HIS A 342 7.98 12.12 0.81
N GLN A 343 7.12 11.22 1.30
CA GLN A 343 5.66 11.41 1.38
C GLN A 343 5.00 10.39 2.32
N PHE A 344 3.73 10.64 2.69
CA PHE A 344 2.99 9.79 3.62
C PHE A 344 2.06 8.81 2.91
N CYS A 345 2.60 8.06 1.95
CA CYS A 345 1.93 6.95 1.30
C CYS A 345 2.92 5.83 1.00
N ARG A 346 2.41 4.63 0.77
CA ARG A 346 3.23 3.49 0.32
C ARG A 346 3.82 3.82 -1.04
N ASP A 347 5.09 3.50 -1.23
CA ASP A 347 5.83 3.89 -2.42
C ASP A 347 6.77 2.79 -2.90
N GLY A 348 6.35 2.07 -3.95
CA GLY A 348 7.15 1.00 -4.54
C GLY A 348 8.39 1.50 -5.27
N GLY A 349 8.32 2.65 -5.93
CA GLY A 349 9.47 3.26 -6.61
C GLY A 349 10.56 3.69 -5.64
N MET A 350 10.17 4.33 -4.53
CA MET A 350 11.09 4.68 -3.45
C MET A 350 11.66 3.44 -2.76
N SER A 351 10.85 2.37 -2.62
CA SER A 351 11.31 1.09 -2.07
C SER A 351 12.39 0.45 -2.96
N ALA A 352 12.22 0.48 -4.29
CA ALA A 352 13.22 -0.01 -5.22
C ALA A 352 14.54 0.79 -5.13
N ALA A 353 14.46 2.12 -5.07
CA ALA A 353 15.62 2.99 -4.91
C ALA A 353 16.32 2.79 -3.54
N THR A 354 15.54 2.55 -2.48
CA THR A 354 16.07 2.28 -1.13
C THR A 354 16.78 0.92 -1.07
N MET A 355 16.25 -0.13 -1.71
CA MET A 355 16.91 -1.43 -1.80
C MET A 355 18.25 -1.33 -2.57
N LEU A 356 18.27 -0.54 -3.65
CA LEU A 356 19.52 -0.22 -4.34
C LEU A 356 20.50 0.48 -3.39
N GLY A 357 20.05 1.49 -2.65
CA GLY A 357 20.88 2.20 -1.68
C GLY A 357 21.46 1.27 -0.60
N LEU A 358 20.65 0.34 -0.08
CA LEU A 358 21.07 -0.69 0.88
C LEU A 358 22.16 -1.59 0.26
N SER A 359 21.92 -2.12 -0.94
CA SER A 359 22.85 -2.99 -1.66
C SER A 359 24.19 -2.28 -1.93
N ALA A 360 24.14 -1.02 -2.40
CA ALA A 360 25.34 -0.24 -2.70
C ALA A 360 26.19 0.10 -1.46
N VAL A 361 25.54 0.40 -0.33
CA VAL A 361 26.24 0.73 0.93
C VAL A 361 26.80 -0.51 1.61
N ARG A 362 26.00 -1.57 1.72
CA ARG A 362 26.41 -2.80 2.43
C ARG A 362 27.44 -3.61 1.65
N LYS A 363 27.37 -3.60 0.32
CA LYS A 363 28.25 -4.42 -0.57
C LYS A 363 28.23 -5.91 -0.22
N THR A 364 27.14 -6.36 0.37
CA THR A 364 26.88 -7.73 0.81
C THR A 364 25.69 -8.24 0.02
N PRO A 365 25.71 -9.49 -0.48
CA PRO A 365 24.56 -10.09 -1.16
C PRO A 365 23.29 -9.99 -0.30
N ILE A 366 22.16 -9.74 -0.95
CA ILE A 366 20.86 -9.59 -0.23
C ILE A 366 20.53 -10.85 0.54
N SER A 367 20.81 -12.05 -0.02
CA SER A 367 20.59 -13.32 0.69
C SER A 367 21.40 -13.44 1.99
N GLU A 368 22.58 -12.86 2.06
CA GLU A 368 23.40 -12.85 3.28
C GLU A 368 22.86 -11.83 4.30
N LEU A 369 22.37 -10.67 3.83
CA LEU A 369 21.68 -9.72 4.70
C LEU A 369 20.42 -10.34 5.32
N ILE A 370 19.62 -11.08 4.53
CA ILE A 370 18.45 -11.84 5.02
C ILE A 370 18.86 -12.88 6.05
N ALA A 371 19.94 -13.64 5.78
CA ALA A 371 20.42 -14.68 6.69
C ALA A 371 20.89 -14.13 8.05
N ALA A 372 21.31 -12.86 8.10
CA ALA A 372 21.73 -12.16 9.31
C ALA A 372 20.52 -11.60 10.12
N LEU A 373 19.34 -11.51 9.53
CA LEU A 373 18.15 -11.01 10.24
C LEU A 373 17.72 -11.96 11.37
N PRO A 374 17.10 -11.44 12.44
CA PRO A 374 16.45 -12.27 13.45
C PRO A 374 15.43 -13.21 12.82
N LYS A 375 15.46 -14.48 13.21
CA LYS A 375 14.52 -15.48 12.68
C LYS A 375 13.19 -15.43 13.40
N PHE A 376 12.12 -15.37 12.63
CA PHE A 376 10.75 -15.51 13.06
C PHE A 376 10.01 -16.45 12.10
N THR A 377 9.07 -17.22 12.62
CA THR A 377 8.16 -18.05 11.82
C THR A 377 6.75 -17.55 12.03
N MET A 378 6.12 -17.09 10.95
CA MET A 378 4.74 -16.60 10.97
C MET A 378 3.83 -17.56 10.19
N TYR A 379 2.70 -17.93 10.78
CA TYR A 379 1.62 -18.62 10.10
C TYR A 379 0.42 -17.68 9.92
N GLN A 380 -0.25 -17.81 8.79
CA GLN A 380 -1.44 -17.01 8.47
C GLN A 380 -2.55 -17.92 7.95
N GLU A 381 -3.74 -17.75 8.49
CA GLU A 381 -4.91 -18.51 8.10
C GLU A 381 -6.12 -17.60 7.89
N LYS A 382 -6.94 -17.97 6.90
CA LYS A 382 -8.22 -17.31 6.61
C LYS A 382 -9.32 -18.34 6.76
N ARG A 383 -10.35 -18.04 7.54
CA ARG A 383 -11.50 -18.92 7.74
C ARG A 383 -12.79 -18.16 7.46
N LYS A 384 -13.61 -18.69 6.53
CA LYS A 384 -14.92 -18.11 6.21
C LYS A 384 -15.85 -18.24 7.40
N THR A 385 -16.51 -17.16 7.78
CA THR A 385 -17.50 -17.11 8.85
C THR A 385 -18.23 -15.77 8.86
N SER A 386 -19.51 -15.76 9.16
CA SER A 386 -20.28 -14.55 9.48
C SER A 386 -20.17 -14.17 10.97
N ARG A 387 -19.53 -15.00 11.79
CA ARG A 387 -19.46 -14.89 13.25
C ARG A 387 -18.09 -14.37 13.73
N ALA A 388 -17.37 -13.64 12.89
CA ALA A 388 -16.00 -13.20 13.20
C ALA A 388 -15.90 -12.38 14.50
N LYS A 389 -16.93 -11.58 14.85
CA LYS A 389 -16.98 -10.83 16.09
C LYS A 389 -17.11 -11.72 17.31
N GLU A 390 -17.99 -12.74 17.23
CA GLU A 390 -18.16 -13.74 18.31
C GLU A 390 -16.87 -14.53 18.54
N ILE A 391 -16.12 -14.84 17.47
CA ILE A 391 -14.80 -15.46 17.58
C ILE A 391 -13.85 -14.57 18.38
N VAL A 392 -13.76 -13.30 18.06
CA VAL A 392 -12.86 -12.36 18.78
C VAL A 392 -13.24 -12.28 20.26
N ASP A 393 -14.54 -12.20 20.57
CA ASP A 393 -15.03 -12.12 21.97
C ASP A 393 -14.72 -13.44 22.71
N HIS A 394 -14.97 -14.61 22.10
CA HIS A 394 -14.61 -15.93 22.66
C HIS A 394 -13.11 -16.06 22.92
N MET A 395 -12.27 -15.68 21.97
CA MET A 395 -10.82 -15.77 22.12
C MET A 395 -10.26 -14.81 23.18
N ARG A 396 -10.92 -13.68 23.41
CA ARG A 396 -10.60 -12.77 24.52
C ARG A 396 -10.84 -13.42 25.88
N GLU A 397 -11.94 -14.17 26.00
CA GLU A 397 -12.24 -14.92 27.24
C GLU A 397 -11.28 -16.10 27.40
N PHE A 398 -11.00 -16.83 26.33
CA PHE A 398 -10.09 -17.99 26.34
C PHE A 398 -8.67 -17.64 26.78
N PHE A 399 -8.16 -16.47 26.35
CA PHE A 399 -6.83 -15.96 26.69
C PHE A 399 -6.86 -14.84 27.77
N CYS A 400 -7.83 -14.86 28.67
CA CYS A 400 -8.01 -13.82 29.67
C CYS A 400 -6.81 -13.59 30.59
N ASP A 401 -5.95 -14.60 30.77
CA ASP A 401 -4.73 -14.54 31.59
C ASP A 401 -3.49 -14.03 30.82
N CYS A 402 -3.64 -13.71 29.52
CA CYS A 402 -2.55 -13.28 28.66
C CYS A 402 -2.61 -11.76 28.41
N PRO A 403 -1.47 -11.09 28.19
CA PRO A 403 -1.46 -9.71 27.69
C PRO A 403 -2.19 -9.60 26.35
N VAL A 404 -3.08 -8.62 26.22
CA VAL A 404 -3.95 -8.39 25.08
C VAL A 404 -3.81 -6.96 24.57
N ASP A 405 -3.71 -6.82 23.26
CA ASP A 405 -3.89 -5.56 22.53
C ASP A 405 -5.15 -5.70 21.65
N ASP A 406 -6.15 -4.88 21.88
CA ASP A 406 -7.48 -4.97 21.25
C ASP A 406 -7.77 -3.85 20.23
N ARG A 407 -6.74 -3.17 19.74
CA ARG A 407 -6.90 -2.07 18.79
C ARG A 407 -7.44 -2.52 17.41
N ASP A 408 -7.16 -3.78 16.99
CA ASP A 408 -7.67 -4.34 15.73
C ASP A 408 -7.96 -5.85 15.91
N GLY A 409 -9.18 -6.19 16.31
CA GLY A 409 -9.52 -7.53 16.75
C GLY A 409 -8.92 -7.82 18.13
N ILE A 410 -8.09 -8.87 18.22
CA ILE A 410 -7.38 -9.20 19.46
C ILE A 410 -5.97 -9.72 19.13
N ARG A 411 -4.94 -9.05 19.63
CA ARG A 411 -3.56 -9.54 19.61
C ARG A 411 -3.17 -10.01 20.99
N ILE A 412 -2.77 -11.27 21.09
CA ILE A 412 -2.47 -11.97 22.34
C ILE A 412 -0.98 -12.28 22.36
N THR A 413 -0.33 -12.11 23.49
CA THR A 413 1.06 -12.55 23.68
C THR A 413 1.10 -13.65 24.74
N LYS A 414 1.70 -14.81 24.41
CA LYS A 414 1.84 -15.94 25.32
C LYS A 414 3.19 -16.63 25.10
N GLY A 415 3.99 -16.69 26.15
CA GLY A 415 5.36 -17.22 26.03
C GLY A 415 6.22 -16.34 25.11
N GLY A 416 6.88 -16.95 24.13
CA GLY A 416 7.63 -16.28 23.06
C GLY A 416 6.82 -15.99 21.80
N ALA A 417 5.54 -16.43 21.75
CA ALA A 417 4.64 -16.28 20.62
C ALA A 417 3.64 -15.15 20.79
N TRP A 418 3.15 -14.64 19.67
CA TRP A 418 1.95 -13.80 19.62
C TRP A 418 0.97 -14.32 18.57
N ALA A 419 -0.30 -14.04 18.79
CA ALA A 419 -1.37 -14.27 17.80
C ALA A 419 -2.20 -13.01 17.59
N LEU A 420 -2.67 -12.80 16.37
CA LEU A 420 -3.68 -11.79 16.03
C LEU A 420 -4.89 -12.48 15.40
N ILE A 421 -6.06 -12.27 15.98
CA ILE A 421 -7.34 -12.77 15.47
C ILE A 421 -8.22 -11.57 15.19
N ARG A 422 -8.55 -11.36 13.91
CA ARG A 422 -9.30 -10.17 13.50
C ARG A 422 -10.35 -10.48 12.42
N PRO A 423 -11.50 -9.78 12.45
CA PRO A 423 -12.44 -9.80 11.33
C PRO A 423 -11.79 -9.22 10.07
N SER A 424 -12.14 -9.72 8.90
CA SER A 424 -11.84 -9.02 7.66
C SER A 424 -12.78 -7.80 7.53
N GLY A 425 -12.23 -6.67 7.08
CA GLY A 425 -13.04 -5.47 6.82
C GLY A 425 -13.83 -5.52 5.52
N THR A 426 -13.55 -6.51 4.65
CA THR A 426 -14.09 -6.55 3.27
C THR A 426 -14.76 -7.87 2.91
N GLU A 427 -14.55 -8.92 3.69
CA GLU A 427 -15.04 -10.28 3.40
C GLU A 427 -15.61 -10.93 4.66
N PRO A 428 -16.60 -11.82 4.57
CA PRO A 428 -17.14 -12.56 5.71
C PRO A 428 -16.17 -13.68 6.14
N LEU A 429 -15.05 -13.27 6.74
CA LEU A 429 -14.02 -14.19 7.26
C LEU A 429 -13.28 -13.61 8.46
N VAL A 430 -12.67 -14.48 9.23
CA VAL A 430 -11.69 -14.17 10.26
C VAL A 430 -10.28 -14.48 9.73
N ARG A 431 -9.34 -13.60 10.04
CA ARG A 431 -7.90 -13.79 9.80
C ARG A 431 -7.21 -14.12 11.11
N VAL A 432 -6.38 -15.15 11.09
CA VAL A 432 -5.57 -15.60 12.21
C VAL A 432 -4.10 -15.54 11.80
N TYR A 433 -3.30 -14.86 12.59
CA TYR A 433 -1.85 -14.79 12.46
C TYR A 433 -1.24 -15.34 13.74
N THR A 434 -0.19 -16.12 13.65
CA THR A 434 0.63 -16.50 14.80
C THR A 434 2.09 -16.40 14.44
N GLU A 435 2.92 -15.99 15.36
CA GLU A 435 4.35 -15.84 15.14
C GLU A 435 5.14 -16.10 16.41
N SER A 436 6.29 -16.74 16.25
CA SER A 436 7.33 -16.90 17.28
C SER A 436 8.72 -17.01 16.64
N ARG A 437 9.76 -16.86 17.46
CA ARG A 437 11.13 -17.28 17.08
C ARG A 437 11.26 -18.80 17.02
N ASP A 438 10.42 -19.53 17.71
CA ASP A 438 10.28 -20.98 17.65
C ASP A 438 9.08 -21.36 16.78
N ALA A 439 9.35 -22.08 15.68
CA ALA A 439 8.33 -22.47 14.72
C ALA A 439 7.26 -23.41 15.33
N ASP A 440 7.66 -24.29 16.24
CA ASP A 440 6.77 -25.24 16.89
C ASP A 440 5.80 -24.49 17.85
N GLU A 441 6.31 -23.49 18.59
CA GLU A 441 5.50 -22.65 19.47
C GLU A 441 4.47 -21.84 18.67
N ALA A 442 4.87 -21.26 17.54
CA ALA A 442 3.94 -20.55 16.65
C ALA A 442 2.88 -21.48 16.06
N LYS A 443 3.27 -22.69 15.70
CA LYS A 443 2.35 -23.70 15.15
C LYS A 443 1.36 -24.21 16.19
N GLU A 444 1.82 -24.53 17.42
CA GLU A 444 0.98 -24.96 18.52
C GLU A 444 -0.08 -23.90 18.88
N MET A 445 0.33 -22.62 18.89
CA MET A 445 -0.58 -21.50 19.11
C MET A 445 -1.64 -21.40 18.02
N LEU A 446 -1.26 -21.58 16.74
CA LEU A 446 -2.20 -21.62 15.61
C LEU A 446 -3.20 -22.76 15.76
N ASP A 447 -2.71 -23.98 16.00
CA ASP A 447 -3.57 -25.18 16.09
C ASP A 447 -4.55 -25.06 17.28
N THR A 448 -4.10 -24.49 18.41
CA THR A 448 -4.96 -24.18 19.55
C THR A 448 -6.09 -23.23 19.14
N ILE A 449 -5.76 -22.11 18.49
CA ILE A 449 -6.75 -21.12 18.05
C ILE A 449 -7.72 -21.72 17.04
N LEU A 450 -7.22 -22.46 16.04
CA LEU A 450 -8.07 -23.09 15.02
C LEU A 450 -9.03 -24.12 15.63
N GLY A 451 -8.59 -24.87 16.66
CA GLY A 451 -9.45 -25.79 17.44
C GLY A 451 -10.59 -25.06 18.16
N GLU A 452 -10.26 -23.97 18.85
CA GLU A 452 -11.23 -23.16 19.61
C GLU A 452 -12.25 -22.43 18.73
N ILE A 453 -11.84 -21.95 17.53
CA ILE A 453 -12.75 -21.25 16.63
C ILE A 453 -13.58 -22.17 15.74
N ALA A 454 -13.25 -23.46 15.65
CA ALA A 454 -13.93 -24.44 14.78
C ALA A 454 -15.46 -24.43 14.91
N PRO A 455 -16.07 -24.33 16.12
CA PRO A 455 -17.53 -24.27 16.28
C PRO A 455 -18.20 -23.03 15.69
N TYR A 456 -17.44 -21.99 15.35
CA TYR A 456 -17.93 -20.73 14.81
C TYR A 456 -17.75 -20.63 13.28
N LEU A 457 -17.11 -21.64 12.68
CA LEU A 457 -16.91 -21.72 11.23
C LEU A 457 -18.10 -22.43 10.60
N SER A 458 -18.83 -21.76 9.75
CA SER A 458 -20.01 -22.32 9.04
C SER A 458 -19.86 -22.14 7.55
#